data_41d404f61863bda8e0d165daf4091711
#
_entry.id   41d404f61863bda8e0d165daf4091711
#
_cell.length_a   1.000
_cell.length_b   1.000
_cell.length_c   1.000
_cell.angle_alpha   90.00
_cell.angle_beta   90.00
_cell.angle_gamma   90.00
#
_symmetry.space_group_name_H-M   'P 1'
#
loop_
_entity.id
_entity.type
_entity.pdbx_description
1 polymer ?
#
loop_
_entity_poly.entity_id
_entity_poly.type
_entity_poly.pdbx_seq_one_letter_code
_entity_poly.pdbx_strand_id
1 'polypeptide(L)'
;VQGTKSYLQVSSEIGILAIGVALLMISGEFDLSIGSLIGFSSMSVTLLTVEANLSMPVASILTLIMVMFIGYCNGRTVVKSGLPSFIITLGSLFMVRGITIAVSKMVTGRTQLGGLEESKGYNIMSSLFSNSLTISETDFPISILWWVIFGILGYLLLKHTQIGNW
;
A
#
# COMPACT_ATOMS: atom_id res chain seq x y z
N VAL A 1 0.14 21.44 19.01
CA VAL A 1 1.11 20.36 18.82
C VAL A 1 0.40 19.07 18.41
N GLN A 2 -0.67 18.62 19.12
CA GLN A 2 -1.35 17.35 18.82
C GLN A 2 -2.04 17.35 17.43
N GLY A 3 -2.68 18.44 17.04
CA GLY A 3 -3.29 18.59 15.71
C GLY A 3 -2.27 18.56 14.55
N THR A 4 -1.09 19.14 14.77
CA THR A 4 0.00 19.11 13.77
C THR A 4 0.53 17.69 13.54
N LYS A 5 0.63 16.89 14.62
CA LYS A 5 1.06 15.49 14.57
C LYS A 5 0.11 14.65 13.69
N SER A 6 -1.20 14.72 13.99
CA SER A 6 -2.20 13.96 13.22
C SER A 6 -2.27 14.40 11.76
N TYR A 7 -2.14 15.71 11.51
CA TYR A 7 -2.08 16.23 10.15
C TYR A 7 -0.87 15.71 9.37
N LEU A 8 0.33 15.75 9.97
CA LEU A 8 1.55 15.25 9.35
C LEU A 8 1.50 13.72 9.11
N GLN A 9 0.89 12.97 10.03
CA GLN A 9 0.72 11.53 9.85
C GLN A 9 -0.11 11.22 8.61
N VAL A 10 -1.32 11.77 8.52
CA VAL A 10 -2.20 11.55 7.37
C VAL A 10 -1.56 12.05 6.08
N SER A 11 -0.89 13.21 6.13
CA SER A 11 -0.20 13.77 4.97
C SER A 11 0.94 12.88 4.48
N SER A 12 1.71 12.27 5.39
CA SER A 12 2.80 11.37 5.00
C SER A 12 2.30 10.06 4.39
N GLU A 13 1.23 9.48 4.94
CA GLU A 13 0.62 8.27 4.40
C GLU A 13 0.07 8.49 2.99
N ILE A 14 -0.68 9.57 2.78
CA ILE A 14 -1.17 9.97 1.45
C ILE A 14 -0.01 10.35 0.54
N GLY A 15 1.01 11.03 1.07
CA GLY A 15 2.19 11.46 0.33
C GLY A 15 3.00 10.29 -0.24
N ILE A 16 3.13 9.18 0.49
CA ILE A 16 3.78 7.95 0.00
C ILE A 16 3.02 7.40 -1.21
N LEU A 17 1.70 7.32 -1.12
CA LEU A 17 0.86 6.87 -2.24
C LEU A 17 0.95 7.82 -3.44
N ALA A 18 0.95 9.13 -3.17
CA ALA A 18 1.01 10.16 -4.20
C ALA A 18 2.32 10.11 -5.02
N ILE A 19 3.45 9.69 -4.42
CA ILE A 19 4.70 9.50 -5.15
C ILE A 19 4.54 8.43 -6.24
N GLY A 20 3.97 7.28 -5.91
CA GLY A 20 3.72 6.21 -6.88
C GLY A 20 2.76 6.64 -7.98
N VAL A 21 1.67 7.32 -7.60
CA VAL A 21 0.70 7.88 -8.56
C VAL A 21 1.35 8.91 -9.48
N ALA A 22 2.17 9.81 -8.95
CA ALA A 22 2.86 10.83 -9.73
C ALA A 22 3.81 10.22 -10.77
N LEU A 23 4.56 9.18 -10.38
CA LEU A 23 5.44 8.45 -11.32
C LEU A 23 4.65 7.82 -12.47
N LEU A 24 3.47 7.26 -12.18
CA LEU A 24 2.60 6.69 -13.19
C LEU A 24 1.99 7.78 -14.09
N MET A 25 1.55 8.91 -13.50
CA MET A 25 0.99 10.03 -14.27
C MET A 25 2.02 10.69 -15.20
N ILE A 26 3.29 10.73 -14.83
CA ILE A 26 4.38 11.20 -15.69
C ILE A 26 4.49 10.34 -16.96
N SER A 27 4.22 9.04 -16.86
CA SER A 27 4.17 8.14 -18.04
C SER A 27 2.87 8.26 -18.86
N GLY A 28 1.95 9.14 -18.46
CA GLY A 28 0.67 9.35 -19.14
C GLY A 28 -0.43 8.34 -18.77
N GLU A 29 -0.18 7.51 -17.77
CA GLU A 29 -1.09 6.44 -17.36
C GLU A 29 -1.76 6.74 -16.01
N PHE A 30 -2.92 6.11 -15.77
CA PHE A 30 -3.68 6.24 -14.53
C PHE A 30 -3.99 4.88 -13.93
N ASP A 31 -3.86 4.76 -12.60
CA ASP A 31 -4.28 3.56 -11.88
C ASP A 31 -5.35 3.90 -10.83
N LEU A 32 -6.58 3.51 -11.13
CA LEU A 32 -7.71 3.67 -10.23
C LEU A 32 -7.83 2.51 -9.22
N SER A 33 -7.08 1.42 -9.40
CA SER A 33 -7.15 0.24 -8.54
C SER A 33 -6.48 0.45 -7.18
N ILE A 34 -5.67 1.50 -7.01
CA ILE A 34 -4.90 1.78 -5.78
C ILE A 34 -5.79 1.76 -4.53
N GLY A 35 -6.97 2.39 -4.59
CA GLY A 35 -7.91 2.40 -3.45
C GLY A 35 -8.36 0.99 -3.02
N SER A 36 -8.59 0.09 -3.98
CA SER A 36 -8.93 -1.31 -3.69
C SER A 36 -7.74 -2.12 -3.22
N LEU A 37 -6.53 -1.83 -3.72
CA LEU A 37 -5.29 -2.49 -3.31
C LEU A 37 -4.93 -2.18 -1.85
N ILE A 38 -5.22 -0.98 -1.35
CA ILE A 38 -5.07 -0.64 0.07
C ILE A 38 -5.95 -1.56 0.93
N GLY A 39 -7.24 -1.66 0.60
CA GLY A 39 -8.16 -2.55 1.30
C GLY A 39 -7.77 -4.03 1.17
N PHE A 40 -7.35 -4.46 -0.02
CA PHE A 40 -6.86 -5.81 -0.28
C PHE A 40 -5.61 -6.12 0.56
N SER A 41 -4.63 -5.23 0.61
CA SER A 41 -3.39 -5.46 1.36
C SER A 41 -3.65 -5.56 2.85
N SER A 42 -4.44 -4.65 3.41
CA SER A 42 -4.83 -4.69 4.83
C SER A 42 -5.55 -6.00 5.18
N MET A 43 -6.54 -6.39 4.38
CA MET A 43 -7.31 -7.61 4.60
C MET A 43 -6.45 -8.87 4.44
N SER A 44 -5.57 -8.91 3.43
CA SER A 44 -4.69 -10.06 3.16
C SER A 44 -3.68 -10.26 4.29
N VAL A 45 -3.03 -9.19 4.77
CA VAL A 45 -2.14 -9.29 5.94
C VAL A 45 -2.89 -9.84 7.14
N THR A 46 -4.09 -9.34 7.41
CA THR A 46 -4.87 -9.79 8.57
C THR A 46 -5.29 -11.25 8.44
N LEU A 47 -5.82 -11.68 7.28
CA LEU A 47 -6.20 -13.07 7.05
C LEU A 47 -5.01 -14.03 7.16
N LEU A 48 -3.88 -13.70 6.55
CA LEU A 48 -2.68 -14.53 6.61
C LEU A 48 -2.09 -14.61 8.02
N THR A 49 -2.23 -13.54 8.79
CA THR A 49 -1.68 -13.48 10.14
C THR A 49 -2.61 -14.15 11.16
N VAL A 50 -3.89 -13.81 11.15
CA VAL A 50 -4.84 -14.24 12.17
C VAL A 50 -5.39 -15.63 11.86
N GLU A 51 -5.84 -15.89 10.63
CA GLU A 51 -6.47 -17.14 10.25
C GLU A 51 -5.47 -18.23 9.84
N ALA A 52 -4.44 -17.86 9.08
CA ALA A 52 -3.39 -18.80 8.65
C ALA A 52 -2.22 -18.93 9.64
N ASN A 53 -2.24 -18.22 10.77
CA ASN A 53 -1.20 -18.24 11.80
C ASN A 53 0.22 -17.93 11.31
N LEU A 54 0.36 -17.16 10.24
CA LEU A 54 1.67 -16.72 9.75
C LEU A 54 2.19 -15.56 10.62
N SER A 55 3.50 -15.40 10.70
CA SER A 55 4.06 -14.20 11.33
C SER A 55 3.77 -12.97 10.47
N MET A 56 3.50 -11.83 11.09
CA MET A 56 3.15 -10.59 10.42
C MET A 56 4.17 -10.15 9.35
N PRO A 57 5.50 -10.26 9.54
CA PRO A 57 6.48 -9.98 8.50
C PRO A 57 6.31 -10.86 7.25
N VAL A 58 6.08 -12.16 7.45
CA VAL A 58 5.87 -13.10 6.33
C VAL A 58 4.57 -12.79 5.60
N ALA A 59 3.48 -12.54 6.33
CA ALA A 59 2.19 -12.15 5.77
C ALA A 59 2.31 -10.85 4.95
N SER A 60 3.07 -9.88 5.45
CA SER A 60 3.31 -8.61 4.75
C SER A 60 4.09 -8.80 3.45
N ILE A 61 5.13 -9.63 3.45
CA ILE A 61 5.91 -9.93 2.23
C ILE A 61 5.04 -10.65 1.21
N LEU A 62 4.26 -11.65 1.61
CA LEU A 62 3.35 -12.36 0.72
C LEU A 62 2.30 -11.42 0.13
N THR A 63 1.72 -10.56 0.95
CA THR A 63 0.77 -9.55 0.49
C THR A 63 1.40 -8.58 -0.51
N LEU A 64 2.63 -8.13 -0.26
CA LEU A 64 3.37 -7.28 -1.18
C LEU A 64 3.54 -7.96 -2.55
N ILE A 65 3.92 -9.23 -2.57
CA ILE A 65 4.04 -10.03 -3.81
C ILE A 65 2.70 -10.10 -4.54
N MET A 66 1.60 -10.34 -3.82
CA MET A 66 0.25 -10.39 -4.42
C MET A 66 -0.14 -9.03 -5.04
N VAL A 67 0.10 -7.93 -4.34
CA VAL A 67 -0.20 -6.58 -4.84
C VAL A 67 0.66 -6.26 -6.07
N MET A 68 1.95 -6.58 -6.05
CA MET A 68 2.84 -6.41 -7.21
C MET A 68 2.37 -7.25 -8.40
N PHE A 69 1.89 -8.47 -8.17
CA PHE A 69 1.36 -9.32 -9.23
C PHE A 69 0.08 -8.73 -9.84
N ILE A 70 -0.83 -8.18 -9.03
CA ILE A 70 -2.04 -7.51 -9.53
C ILE A 70 -1.64 -6.30 -10.39
N GLY A 71 -0.72 -5.47 -9.92
CA GLY A 71 -0.20 -4.32 -10.67
C GLY A 71 0.45 -4.73 -12.00
N TYR A 72 1.25 -5.81 -11.97
CA TYR A 72 1.83 -6.38 -13.18
C TYR A 72 0.76 -6.85 -14.18
N CYS A 73 -0.29 -7.52 -13.71
CA CYS A 73 -1.41 -7.95 -14.54
C CYS A 73 -2.14 -6.75 -15.17
N ASN A 74 -2.38 -5.70 -14.40
CA ASN A 74 -2.99 -4.46 -14.89
C ASN A 74 -2.14 -3.85 -16.03
N GLY A 75 -0.85 -3.61 -15.77
CA GLY A 75 0.05 -3.02 -16.75
C GLY A 75 0.19 -3.89 -18.01
N ARG A 76 0.32 -5.21 -17.86
CA ARG A 76 0.38 -6.13 -18.99
C ARG A 76 -0.91 -6.11 -19.82
N THR A 77 -2.07 -5.98 -19.16
CA THR A 77 -3.36 -5.90 -19.85
C THR A 77 -3.50 -4.60 -20.62
N VAL A 78 -3.10 -3.46 -20.06
CA VAL A 78 -3.06 -2.17 -20.75
C VAL A 78 -2.21 -2.28 -22.03
N VAL A 79 -0.97 -2.74 -21.90
CA VAL A 79 -0.04 -2.85 -23.04
C VAL A 79 -0.55 -3.81 -24.14
N LYS A 80 -1.16 -4.93 -23.74
CA LYS A 80 -1.64 -5.93 -24.72
C LYS A 80 -2.95 -5.56 -25.38
N SER A 81 -3.86 -4.93 -24.66
CA SER A 81 -5.18 -4.60 -25.17
C SER A 81 -5.20 -3.28 -25.95
N GLY A 82 -4.23 -2.40 -25.69
CA GLY A 82 -4.23 -1.03 -26.21
C GLY A 82 -5.38 -0.17 -25.68
N LEU A 83 -6.10 -0.65 -24.66
CA LEU A 83 -7.16 0.11 -24.02
C LEU A 83 -6.56 1.14 -23.05
N PRO A 84 -7.22 2.29 -22.86
CA PRO A 84 -6.80 3.26 -21.84
C PRO A 84 -6.67 2.64 -20.45
N SER A 85 -5.59 2.98 -19.73
CA SER A 85 -5.28 2.41 -18.42
C SER A 85 -6.39 2.60 -17.39
N PHE A 86 -7.10 3.72 -17.43
CA PHE A 86 -8.20 3.98 -16.51
C PHE A 86 -9.35 2.96 -16.65
N ILE A 87 -9.62 2.44 -17.86
CA ILE A 87 -10.67 1.42 -18.09
C ILE A 87 -10.25 0.09 -17.44
N ILE A 88 -9.01 -0.33 -17.68
CA ILE A 88 -8.47 -1.58 -17.13
C ILE A 88 -8.41 -1.51 -15.60
N THR A 89 -7.87 -0.41 -15.07
CA THR A 89 -7.70 -0.26 -13.62
C THR A 89 -9.02 -0.01 -12.88
N LEU A 90 -10.02 0.59 -13.54
CA LEU A 90 -11.38 0.67 -13.01
C LEU A 90 -12.01 -0.74 -12.89
N GLY A 91 -11.87 -1.57 -13.91
CA GLY A 91 -12.29 -2.97 -13.84
C GLY A 91 -11.58 -3.74 -12.72
N SER A 92 -10.26 -3.56 -12.61
CA SER A 92 -9.44 -4.14 -11.55
C SER A 92 -9.87 -3.66 -10.16
N LEU A 93 -10.21 -2.38 -9.99
CA LEU A 93 -10.73 -1.81 -8.74
C LEU A 93 -11.95 -2.61 -8.24
N PHE A 94 -12.95 -2.79 -9.10
CA PHE A 94 -14.16 -3.52 -8.71
C PHE A 94 -13.89 -5.01 -8.48
N MET A 95 -13.05 -5.63 -9.31
CA MET A 95 -12.67 -7.03 -9.18
C MET A 95 -11.93 -7.28 -7.87
N VAL A 96 -10.87 -6.52 -7.58
CA VAL A 96 -10.08 -6.67 -6.36
C VAL A 96 -10.93 -6.41 -5.12
N ARG A 97 -11.75 -5.36 -5.14
CA ARG A 97 -12.67 -5.05 -4.02
C ARG A 97 -13.68 -6.18 -3.78
N GLY A 98 -14.27 -6.69 -4.85
CA GLY A 98 -15.23 -7.81 -4.76
C GLY A 98 -14.59 -9.08 -4.21
N ILE A 99 -13.41 -9.47 -4.73
CA ILE A 99 -12.65 -10.63 -4.25
C ILE A 99 -12.27 -10.45 -2.78
N THR A 100 -11.78 -9.28 -2.38
CA THR A 100 -11.39 -8.98 -1.00
C THR A 100 -12.54 -9.22 -0.03
N ILE A 101 -13.71 -8.67 -0.33
CA ILE A 101 -14.92 -8.81 0.51
C ILE A 101 -15.41 -10.27 0.51
N ALA A 102 -15.43 -10.93 -0.66
CA ALA A 102 -15.88 -12.29 -0.80
C ALA A 102 -15.00 -13.26 0.00
N VAL A 103 -13.68 -13.19 -0.17
CA VAL A 103 -12.71 -14.05 0.53
C VAL A 103 -12.79 -13.83 2.04
N SER A 104 -12.80 -12.58 2.50
CA SER A 104 -12.95 -12.28 3.93
C SER A 104 -14.22 -12.91 4.51
N LYS A 105 -15.36 -12.70 3.84
CA LYS A 105 -16.64 -13.23 4.30
C LYS A 105 -16.70 -14.76 4.25
N MET A 106 -16.09 -15.40 3.25
CA MET A 106 -16.04 -16.86 3.14
C MET A 106 -15.19 -17.50 4.23
N VAL A 107 -14.05 -16.87 4.59
CA VAL A 107 -13.10 -17.42 5.57
C VAL A 107 -13.56 -17.13 7.00
N THR A 108 -14.01 -15.91 7.28
CA THR A 108 -14.26 -15.44 8.66
C THR A 108 -15.72 -15.15 8.99
N GLY A 109 -16.61 -15.14 7.98
CA GLY A 109 -17.98 -14.67 8.12
C GLY A 109 -18.11 -13.15 8.29
N ARG A 110 -17.02 -12.41 8.28
CA ARG A 110 -16.95 -10.97 8.57
C ARG A 110 -16.32 -10.20 7.42
N THR A 111 -16.62 -8.91 7.35
CA THR A 111 -16.02 -7.96 6.39
C THR A 111 -15.00 -7.02 7.02
N GLN A 112 -14.93 -7.02 8.33
CA GLN A 112 -13.93 -6.28 9.11
C GLN A 112 -13.21 -7.26 10.03
N LEU A 113 -11.90 -7.24 10.00
CA LEU A 113 -11.03 -8.10 10.77
C LEU A 113 -10.17 -7.26 11.72
N GLY A 114 -9.84 -7.84 12.86
CA GLY A 114 -8.93 -7.28 13.86
C GLY A 114 -8.08 -8.38 14.47
N GLY A 115 -7.38 -8.10 15.57
CA GLY A 115 -6.58 -9.09 16.30
C GLY A 115 -5.13 -9.20 15.83
N LEU A 116 -4.64 -8.23 15.04
CA LEU A 116 -3.24 -8.17 14.62
C LEU A 116 -2.28 -7.96 15.79
N GLU A 117 -2.73 -7.29 16.85
CA GLU A 117 -1.89 -6.90 18.00
C GLU A 117 -1.33 -8.11 18.76
N GLU A 118 -2.06 -9.22 18.76
CA GLU A 118 -1.67 -10.47 19.43
C GLU A 118 -0.81 -11.37 18.54
N SER A 119 -0.56 -10.98 17.30
CA SER A 119 0.09 -11.83 16.32
C SER A 119 1.62 -11.82 16.43
N LYS A 120 2.21 -12.94 16.00
CA LYS A 120 3.68 -13.10 15.99
C LYS A 120 4.33 -12.07 15.06
N GLY A 121 5.27 -11.29 15.60
CA GLY A 121 6.00 -10.29 14.84
C GLY A 121 5.30 -8.94 14.71
N TYR A 122 4.15 -8.73 15.37
CA TYR A 122 3.48 -7.43 15.42
C TYR A 122 4.43 -6.33 15.95
N ASN A 123 5.15 -6.60 17.03
CA ASN A 123 6.08 -5.63 17.61
C ASN A 123 7.19 -5.19 16.66
N ILE A 124 7.66 -6.09 15.79
CA ILE A 124 8.67 -5.77 14.77
C ILE A 124 8.06 -4.85 13.71
N MET A 125 6.90 -5.20 13.19
CA MET A 125 6.23 -4.42 12.15
C MET A 125 5.73 -3.09 12.67
N SER A 126 5.18 -3.04 13.88
CA SER A 126 4.72 -1.80 14.50
C SER A 126 5.90 -0.85 14.79
N SER A 127 7.04 -1.38 15.24
CA SER A 127 8.24 -0.55 15.46
C SER A 127 8.83 0.03 14.18
N LEU A 128 8.69 -0.67 13.05
CA LEU A 128 9.19 -0.21 11.75
C LEU A 128 8.24 0.77 11.03
N PHE A 129 6.93 0.61 11.20
CA PHE A 129 5.94 1.33 10.38
C PHE A 129 4.95 2.18 11.17
N SER A 130 4.65 1.82 12.44
CA SER A 130 3.64 2.49 13.25
C SER A 130 4.19 3.22 14.47
N ASN A 131 5.49 3.11 14.73
CA ASN A 131 6.11 3.75 15.88
C ASN A 131 6.21 5.27 15.71
N SER A 132 6.50 5.96 16.79
CA SER A 132 6.79 7.39 16.80
C SER A 132 8.23 7.64 17.24
N LEU A 133 8.85 8.63 16.60
CA LEU A 133 10.17 9.15 16.98
C LEU A 133 9.95 10.31 17.93
N THR A 134 10.41 10.18 19.17
CA THR A 134 10.34 11.27 20.16
C THR A 134 11.49 12.24 19.93
N ILE A 135 11.16 13.44 19.45
CA ILE A 135 12.12 14.53 19.27
C ILE A 135 11.66 15.69 20.14
N SER A 136 12.50 16.07 21.13
CA SER A 136 12.25 17.25 22.00
C SER A 136 10.84 17.24 22.63
N GLU A 137 10.47 16.15 23.31
CA GLU A 137 9.18 15.94 23.99
C GLU A 137 7.95 15.85 23.05
N THR A 138 8.17 15.76 21.73
CA THR A 138 7.10 15.59 20.75
C THR A 138 7.34 14.30 19.96
N ASP A 139 6.31 13.45 19.91
CA ASP A 139 6.36 12.20 19.15
C ASP A 139 5.96 12.46 17.69
N PHE A 140 6.84 12.18 16.78
CA PHE A 140 6.57 12.24 15.33
C PHE A 140 6.37 10.85 14.76
N PRO A 141 5.33 10.63 13.92
CA PRO A 141 5.11 9.33 13.28
C PRO A 141 6.26 8.94 12.36
N ILE A 142 6.70 7.69 12.42
CA ILE A 142 7.78 7.17 11.57
C ILE A 142 7.42 7.20 10.07
N SER A 143 6.13 7.28 9.74
CA SER A 143 5.64 7.42 8.37
C SER A 143 6.21 8.64 7.65
N ILE A 144 6.53 9.72 8.37
CA ILE A 144 7.16 10.93 7.80
C ILE A 144 8.55 10.59 7.25
N LEU A 145 9.32 9.77 7.98
CA LEU A 145 10.65 9.33 7.54
C LEU A 145 10.54 8.48 6.27
N TRP A 146 9.60 7.54 6.24
CA TRP A 146 9.33 6.75 5.04
C TRP A 146 8.90 7.60 3.85
N TRP A 147 8.08 8.63 4.09
CA TRP A 147 7.67 9.56 3.04
C TRP A 147 8.85 10.29 2.41
N VAL A 148 9.78 10.78 3.24
CA VAL A 148 11.00 11.44 2.76
C VAL A 148 11.88 10.46 1.99
N ILE A 149 12.08 9.23 2.50
CA ILE A 149 12.88 8.20 1.82
C ILE A 149 12.28 7.87 0.44
N PHE A 150 10.98 7.60 0.36
CA PHE A 150 10.32 7.30 -0.92
C PHE A 150 10.32 8.52 -1.86
N GLY A 151 10.22 9.74 -1.33
CA GLY A 151 10.34 10.96 -2.12
C GLY A 151 11.73 11.10 -2.76
N ILE A 152 12.78 10.86 -1.99
CA ILE A 152 14.17 10.87 -2.50
C ILE A 152 14.36 9.75 -3.54
N LEU A 153 13.88 8.54 -3.26
CA LEU A 153 13.97 7.43 -4.20
C LEU A 153 13.23 7.71 -5.50
N GLY A 154 12.01 8.28 -5.43
CA GLY A 154 11.25 8.69 -6.61
C GLY A 154 11.98 9.76 -7.44
N TYR A 155 12.56 10.76 -6.77
CA TYR A 155 13.37 11.77 -7.43
C TYR A 155 14.61 11.16 -8.12
N LEU A 156 15.33 10.26 -7.44
CA LEU A 156 16.52 9.60 -8.01
C LEU A 156 16.14 8.69 -9.19
N LEU A 157 15.01 8.00 -9.12
CA LEU A 157 14.48 7.21 -10.24
C LEU A 157 14.23 8.09 -11.47
N LEU A 158 13.57 9.23 -11.30
CA LEU A 158 13.30 10.15 -12.41
C LEU A 158 14.56 10.78 -12.98
N LYS A 159 15.53 11.12 -12.13
CA LYS A 159 16.74 11.84 -12.56
C LYS A 159 17.81 10.93 -13.17
N HIS A 160 17.97 9.72 -12.66
CA HIS A 160 19.11 8.85 -12.97
C HIS A 160 18.75 7.59 -13.76
N THR A 161 17.47 7.36 -14.08
CA THR A 161 17.09 6.19 -14.88
C THR A 161 16.45 6.61 -16.20
N GLN A 162 16.46 5.67 -17.15
CA GLN A 162 15.82 5.88 -18.46
C GLN A 162 14.29 6.07 -18.34
N ILE A 163 13.69 5.67 -17.23
CA ILE A 163 12.26 5.82 -16.94
C ILE A 163 11.88 7.30 -16.79
N GLY A 164 12.80 8.18 -16.41
CA GLY A 164 12.55 9.61 -16.28
C GLY A 164 12.94 10.46 -17.50
N ASN A 165 13.56 9.88 -18.49
CA ASN A 165 14.06 10.58 -19.69
C ASN A 165 13.14 10.36 -20.91
N TRP A 166 11.85 10.67 -20.75
CA TRP A 166 10.88 10.69 -21.86
C TRP A 166 10.66 12.10 -22.36
#